data_a6cb8211d38ec34269c01ee4f33226e7
#
_entry.id   a6cb8211d38ec34269c01ee4f33226e7
#
_cell.length_a   1.000
_cell.length_b   1.000
_cell.length_c   1.000
_cell.angle_alpha   90.00
_cell.angle_beta   90.00
_cell.angle_gamma   90.00
#
_symmetry.space_group_name_H-M   'P 1'
#
loop_
_entity.id
_entity.type
_entity.pdbx_description
1 polymer ?
#
loop_
_entity_poly.entity_id
_entity_poly.type
_entity_poly.pdbx_seq_one_letter_code
_entity_poly.pdbx_strand_id
1 'polypeptide(L)'
;SAASDVYKRQAIAFICILYRKPLGLEKLGLTSWTILGAALLLSIGLSMIFKDVRRKNWKTKTINWDEQMSMPNGEQCSGEHIRCENNFGSAIRYINSEHFCDAQLENNFGSMSVYFDNAIIAGEAASVEVENNFGETNLYIPKEWKVQNELKRSFGAVEEIGRGEGSSVATLYLRGAANFGVIKIYYI
;
A
#
# COMPACT_ATOMS: atom_id res chain seq x y z
N SER A 1 0.95 19.96 -13.74
CA SER A 1 -0.28 20.06 -12.95
C SER A 1 -1.21 18.94 -13.34
N ALA A 2 -1.79 18.26 -12.32
CA ALA A 2 -2.59 17.03 -12.50
C ALA A 2 -3.76 17.18 -13.48
N ALA A 3 -4.36 18.36 -13.54
CA ALA A 3 -5.43 18.67 -14.48
C ALA A 3 -4.98 18.62 -15.95
N SER A 4 -3.79 19.13 -16.27
CA SER A 4 -3.23 19.10 -17.62
C SER A 4 -3.03 17.68 -18.17
N ASP A 5 -2.68 16.71 -17.32
CA ASP A 5 -2.42 15.33 -17.74
C ASP A 5 -3.72 14.56 -17.97
N VAL A 6 -4.78 14.89 -17.23
CA VAL A 6 -6.12 14.32 -17.44
C VAL A 6 -6.68 14.77 -18.79
N TYR A 7 -6.57 16.06 -19.13
CA TYR A 7 -7.03 16.58 -20.42
C TYR A 7 -6.25 16.01 -21.61
N LYS A 8 -4.94 15.80 -21.48
CA LYS A 8 -4.13 15.15 -22.53
C LYS A 8 -4.57 13.71 -22.78
N ARG A 9 -4.88 12.95 -21.74
CA ARG A 9 -5.35 11.57 -21.86
C ARG A 9 -6.75 11.47 -22.46
N GLN A 10 -7.64 12.38 -22.07
CA GLN A 10 -8.97 12.50 -22.69
C GLN A 10 -8.88 12.91 -24.16
N ALA A 11 -7.96 13.82 -24.52
CA ALA A 11 -7.72 14.23 -25.90
C ALA A 11 -7.22 13.07 -26.76
N ILE A 12 -6.33 12.20 -26.25
CA ILE A 12 -5.86 11.01 -26.96
C ILE A 12 -7.00 10.03 -27.21
N ALA A 13 -7.84 9.76 -26.20
CA ALA A 13 -9.02 8.90 -26.36
C ALA A 13 -10.00 9.47 -27.39
N PHE A 14 -10.21 10.78 -27.39
CA PHE A 14 -11.06 11.47 -28.35
C PHE A 14 -10.50 11.40 -29.77
N ILE A 15 -9.19 11.54 -29.93
CA ILE A 15 -8.48 11.38 -31.20
C ILE A 15 -8.63 9.95 -31.72
N CYS A 16 -8.46 8.92 -30.88
CA CYS A 16 -8.67 7.53 -31.27
C CYS A 16 -10.11 7.23 -31.73
N ILE A 17 -11.10 7.90 -31.14
CA ILE A 17 -12.51 7.75 -31.55
C ILE A 17 -12.75 8.46 -32.88
N LEU A 18 -12.26 9.68 -33.04
CA LEU A 18 -12.40 10.48 -34.28
C LEU A 18 -11.68 9.87 -35.48
N TYR A 19 -10.48 9.31 -35.27
CA TYR A 19 -9.65 8.71 -36.32
C TYR A 19 -9.82 7.19 -36.42
N ARG A 20 -10.94 6.65 -36.00
CA ARG A 20 -11.25 5.22 -36.01
C ARG A 20 -11.10 4.56 -37.40
N LYS A 21 -11.54 5.26 -38.48
CA LYS A 21 -11.44 4.76 -39.85
C LYS A 21 -10.01 4.66 -40.36
N PRO A 22 -9.17 5.74 -40.29
CA PRO A 22 -7.79 5.67 -40.75
C PRO A 22 -6.90 4.72 -39.93
N LEU A 23 -7.23 4.44 -38.70
CA LEU A 23 -6.51 3.49 -37.86
C LEU A 23 -6.91 2.01 -38.05
N GLY A 24 -7.88 1.72 -38.91
CA GLY A 24 -8.32 0.36 -39.23
C GLY A 24 -9.00 -0.38 -38.07
N LEU A 25 -9.42 0.30 -37.03
CA LEU A 25 -10.04 -0.26 -35.83
C LEU A 25 -11.43 -0.88 -36.10
N GLU A 26 -12.05 -0.53 -37.24
CA GLU A 26 -13.32 -1.12 -37.67
C GLU A 26 -13.20 -2.63 -37.94
N LYS A 27 -12.03 -3.09 -38.43
CA LYS A 27 -11.78 -4.51 -38.71
C LYS A 27 -11.72 -5.38 -37.46
N LEU A 28 -11.52 -4.78 -36.31
CA LEU A 28 -11.44 -5.45 -35.00
C LEU A 28 -12.80 -5.54 -34.30
N GLY A 29 -13.89 -5.04 -34.91
CA GLY A 29 -15.23 -5.07 -34.30
C GLY A 29 -15.35 -4.23 -33.01
N LEU A 30 -14.43 -3.31 -32.77
CA LEU A 30 -14.39 -2.52 -31.54
C LEU A 30 -15.45 -1.43 -31.57
N THR A 31 -16.35 -1.48 -30.62
CA THR A 31 -17.35 -0.45 -30.38
C THR A 31 -16.72 0.75 -29.65
N SER A 32 -17.28 1.94 -29.81
CA SER A 32 -16.80 3.14 -29.09
C SER A 32 -16.73 2.93 -27.56
N TRP A 33 -17.64 2.14 -27.01
CA TRP A 33 -17.67 1.77 -25.60
C TRP A 33 -16.50 0.89 -25.17
N THR A 34 -16.04 -0.02 -26.03
CA THR A 34 -14.88 -0.87 -25.74
C THR A 34 -13.59 -0.06 -25.73
N ILE A 35 -13.47 0.91 -26.61
CA ILE A 35 -12.31 1.83 -26.67
C ILE A 35 -12.29 2.72 -25.41
N LEU A 36 -13.44 3.24 -25.00
CA LEU A 36 -13.55 4.03 -23.75
C LEU A 36 -13.23 3.20 -22.52
N GLY A 37 -13.75 1.97 -22.45
CA GLY A 37 -13.46 1.03 -21.36
C GLY A 37 -11.99 0.68 -21.26
N ALA A 38 -11.35 0.38 -22.39
CA ALA A 38 -9.90 0.09 -22.43
C ALA A 38 -9.06 1.32 -22.05
N ALA A 39 -9.43 2.52 -22.51
CA ALA A 39 -8.75 3.75 -22.14
C ALA A 39 -8.88 4.08 -20.65
N LEU A 40 -10.03 3.79 -20.05
CA LEU A 40 -10.27 3.95 -18.62
C LEU A 40 -9.42 2.97 -17.80
N LEU A 41 -9.41 1.68 -18.18
CA LEU A 41 -8.58 0.67 -17.52
C LEU A 41 -7.08 0.99 -17.64
N LEU A 42 -6.61 1.40 -18.82
CA LEU A 42 -5.23 1.87 -19.02
C LEU A 42 -4.91 3.10 -18.16
N SER A 43 -5.85 4.04 -18.06
CA SER A 43 -5.66 5.23 -17.22
C SER A 43 -5.54 4.90 -15.73
N ILE A 44 -6.36 3.96 -15.25
CA ILE A 44 -6.28 3.47 -13.86
C ILE A 44 -4.97 2.72 -13.65
N GLY A 45 -4.60 1.80 -14.54
CA GLY A 45 -3.36 1.03 -14.45
C GLY A 45 -2.11 1.90 -14.48
N LEU A 46 -2.03 2.86 -15.42
CA LEU A 46 -0.93 3.83 -15.44
C LEU A 46 -0.90 4.72 -14.20
N SER A 47 -2.05 5.11 -13.68
CA SER A 47 -2.12 5.93 -12.46
C SER A 47 -1.54 5.21 -11.25
N MET A 48 -1.72 3.90 -11.17
CA MET A 48 -1.12 3.07 -10.10
C MET A 48 0.39 2.98 -10.23
N ILE A 49 0.90 2.76 -11.45
CA ILE A 49 2.35 2.65 -11.72
C ILE A 49 3.07 3.98 -11.48
N PHE A 50 2.43 5.12 -11.81
CA PHE A 50 3.05 6.45 -11.70
C PHE A 50 2.73 7.17 -10.37
N LYS A 51 1.98 6.56 -9.44
CA LYS A 51 1.72 7.12 -8.11
C LYS A 51 3.02 7.30 -7.31
N ASP A 52 3.96 6.37 -7.47
CA ASP A 52 5.27 6.39 -6.82
C ASP A 52 6.20 7.54 -7.25
N VAL A 53 6.06 8.03 -8.48
CA VAL A 53 6.95 9.09 -9.00
C VAL A 53 6.67 10.45 -8.35
N ARG A 54 5.49 10.68 -7.77
CA ARG A 54 5.10 11.98 -7.19
C ARG A 54 5.46 12.16 -5.72
N ARG A 55 5.72 11.08 -4.98
CA ARG A 55 6.05 11.14 -3.53
C ARG A 55 7.54 11.34 -3.24
N LYS A 56 8.38 11.59 -4.24
CA LYS A 56 9.85 11.67 -4.16
C LYS A 56 10.43 12.93 -3.49
N ASN A 57 9.73 13.62 -2.61
CA ASN A 57 10.25 14.80 -1.88
C ASN A 57 10.31 14.63 -0.36
N TRP A 58 10.27 13.40 0.14
CA TRP A 58 10.65 13.14 1.52
C TRP A 58 12.11 12.68 1.55
N LYS A 59 12.93 13.31 2.36
CA LYS A 59 14.36 13.02 2.49
C LYS A 59 14.58 11.56 2.88
N THR A 60 14.81 10.71 1.89
CA THR A 60 15.18 9.32 2.08
C THR A 60 16.60 9.28 2.62
N LYS A 61 16.76 8.89 3.88
CA LYS A 61 18.06 8.47 4.41
C LYS A 61 18.37 7.13 3.69
N THR A 62 19.38 7.15 2.86
CA THR A 62 19.80 6.02 2.02
C THR A 62 20.13 4.82 2.90
N ILE A 63 19.35 3.75 2.78
CA ILE A 63 19.66 2.45 3.36
C ILE A 63 20.62 1.77 2.38
N ASN A 64 21.83 1.41 2.85
CA ASN A 64 22.80 0.65 2.08
C ASN A 64 22.28 -0.77 1.86
N TRP A 65 22.15 -1.15 0.58
CA TRP A 65 21.60 -2.45 0.13
C TRP A 65 22.61 -3.60 0.20
N ASP A 66 23.85 -3.39 0.68
CA ASP A 66 24.95 -4.34 0.50
C ASP A 66 25.11 -5.40 1.60
N GLU A 67 24.23 -5.49 2.60
CA GLU A 67 24.39 -6.43 3.74
C GLU A 67 23.19 -7.33 4.04
N GLN A 68 22.43 -7.79 3.05
CA GLN A 68 21.40 -8.80 3.33
C GLN A 68 21.33 -9.91 2.30
N MET A 69 22.30 -10.80 2.34
CA MET A 69 22.11 -12.15 1.82
C MET A 69 21.70 -13.11 2.94
N SER A 70 20.59 -13.80 2.72
CA SER A 70 20.16 -15.05 3.34
C SER A 70 19.09 -15.01 4.40
N MET A 71 17.84 -14.81 3.99
CA MET A 71 16.72 -15.58 4.57
C MET A 71 15.65 -15.81 3.51
N PRO A 72 15.15 -17.03 3.30
CA PRO A 72 14.06 -17.29 2.39
C PRO A 72 12.76 -16.75 3.00
N ASN A 73 12.17 -15.76 2.37
CA ASN A 73 10.81 -15.25 2.54
C ASN A 73 10.50 -14.23 3.67
N GLY A 74 11.48 -13.63 4.34
CA GLY A 74 11.18 -12.57 5.30
C GLY A 74 12.23 -11.46 5.25
N GLU A 75 11.81 -10.22 5.04
CA GLU A 75 12.69 -9.05 5.04
C GLU A 75 12.61 -8.35 6.38
N GLN A 76 13.77 -8.12 7.02
CA GLN A 76 13.84 -7.36 8.27
C GLN A 76 13.89 -5.87 7.97
N CYS A 77 13.02 -5.13 8.62
CA CYS A 77 12.98 -3.68 8.57
C CYS A 77 13.39 -3.13 9.94
N SER A 78 14.41 -2.27 9.99
CA SER A 78 14.93 -1.72 11.25
C SER A 78 15.05 -0.20 11.16
N GLY A 79 14.88 0.48 12.29
CA GLY A 79 14.97 1.92 12.40
C GLY A 79 13.81 2.55 13.16
N GLU A 80 13.85 3.87 13.32
CA GLU A 80 12.78 4.64 13.96
C GLU A 80 11.59 4.85 13.01
N HIS A 81 11.89 5.06 11.71
CA HIS A 81 10.94 5.32 10.64
C HIS A 81 11.07 4.25 9.57
N ILE A 82 10.06 3.42 9.43
CA ILE A 82 10.08 2.23 8.59
C ILE A 82 9.13 2.39 7.41
N ARG A 83 9.57 2.00 6.21
CA ARG A 83 8.71 1.93 5.03
C ARG A 83 8.81 0.56 4.37
N CYS A 84 7.66 -0.10 4.21
CA CYS A 84 7.56 -1.39 3.55
C CYS A 84 6.53 -1.31 2.43
N GLU A 85 6.93 -1.75 1.23
CA GLU A 85 6.07 -1.78 0.05
C GLU A 85 5.98 -3.20 -0.50
N ASN A 86 4.79 -3.59 -0.93
CA ASN A 86 4.54 -4.78 -1.72
C ASN A 86 3.72 -4.40 -2.96
N ASN A 87 4.35 -4.41 -4.12
CA ASN A 87 3.68 -4.06 -5.35
C ASN A 87 2.91 -5.24 -5.96
N PHE A 88 3.51 -6.46 -5.94
CA PHE A 88 2.89 -7.68 -6.43
C PHE A 88 3.38 -8.91 -5.66
N GLY A 89 2.47 -9.86 -5.42
CA GLY A 89 2.80 -11.16 -4.84
C GLY A 89 2.66 -11.19 -3.32
N SER A 90 3.52 -11.98 -2.66
CA SER A 90 3.49 -12.16 -1.21
C SER A 90 4.76 -11.62 -0.58
N ALA A 91 4.60 -10.81 0.46
CA ALA A 91 5.70 -10.23 1.22
C ALA A 91 5.53 -10.52 2.71
N ILE A 92 6.63 -10.87 3.38
CA ILE A 92 6.69 -10.99 4.83
C ILE A 92 7.71 -9.98 5.33
N ARG A 93 7.34 -9.20 6.34
CA ARG A 93 8.18 -8.17 6.95
C ARG A 93 8.25 -8.35 8.45
N TYR A 94 9.46 -8.33 9.00
CA TYR A 94 9.70 -8.35 10.44
C TYR A 94 10.22 -6.99 10.86
N ILE A 95 9.46 -6.30 11.68
CA ILE A 95 9.84 -5.01 12.24
C ILE A 95 10.72 -5.27 13.46
N ASN A 96 12.00 -4.94 13.33
CA ASN A 96 12.98 -5.08 14.40
C ASN A 96 13.52 -3.69 14.74
N SER A 97 13.02 -3.09 15.80
CA SER A 97 13.40 -1.74 16.21
C SER A 97 13.33 -1.59 17.72
N GLU A 98 14.42 -1.15 18.33
CA GLU A 98 14.46 -0.81 19.76
C GLU A 98 13.83 0.58 20.04
N HIS A 99 13.65 1.39 19.02
CA HIS A 99 13.07 2.75 19.10
C HIS A 99 12.06 2.97 17.97
N PHE A 100 10.99 2.17 17.98
CA PHE A 100 9.95 2.26 16.97
C PHE A 100 9.08 3.51 17.17
N CYS A 101 9.02 4.39 16.16
CA CYS A 101 8.21 5.60 16.14
C CYS A 101 7.09 5.54 15.12
N ASP A 102 7.41 5.19 13.87
CA ASP A 102 6.38 5.06 12.84
C ASP A 102 6.74 4.06 11.74
N ALA A 103 5.69 3.53 11.08
CA ALA A 103 5.83 2.72 9.88
C ALA A 103 4.80 3.11 8.82
N GLN A 104 5.22 3.05 7.55
CA GLN A 104 4.37 3.16 6.38
C GLN A 104 4.37 1.83 5.63
N LEU A 105 3.19 1.23 5.52
CA LEU A 105 2.97 -0.08 4.91
C LEU A 105 2.06 0.09 3.69
N GLU A 106 2.55 -0.24 2.51
CA GLU A 106 1.79 -0.12 1.28
C GLU A 106 1.71 -1.49 0.58
N ASN A 107 0.51 -2.04 0.46
CA ASN A 107 0.23 -3.27 -0.28
C ASN A 107 -0.64 -2.95 -1.49
N ASN A 108 -0.07 -3.01 -2.69
CA ASN A 108 -0.78 -2.67 -3.90
C ASN A 108 -1.54 -3.86 -4.48
N PHE A 109 -0.88 -5.04 -4.67
CA PHE A 109 -1.51 -6.26 -5.15
C PHE A 109 -0.89 -7.48 -4.50
N GLY A 110 -1.69 -8.25 -3.77
CA GLY A 110 -1.28 -9.52 -3.20
C GLY A 110 -1.42 -9.60 -1.69
N SER A 111 -0.46 -10.24 -1.01
CA SER A 111 -0.52 -10.46 0.43
C SER A 111 0.72 -9.87 1.11
N MET A 112 0.51 -9.11 2.18
CA MET A 112 1.58 -8.60 3.03
C MET A 112 1.35 -9.04 4.47
N SER A 113 2.35 -9.65 5.10
CA SER A 113 2.32 -10.00 6.52
C SER A 113 3.42 -9.23 7.24
N VAL A 114 3.05 -8.49 8.28
CA VAL A 114 3.97 -7.64 9.05
C VAL A 114 3.93 -8.02 10.51
N TYR A 115 5.10 -8.35 11.06
CA TYR A 115 5.29 -8.78 12.45
C TYR A 115 5.97 -7.68 13.25
N PHE A 116 5.37 -7.31 14.38
CA PHE A 116 5.88 -6.30 15.32
C PHE A 116 6.38 -6.89 16.64
N ASP A 117 6.56 -8.20 16.69
CA ASP A 117 6.97 -8.94 17.90
C ASP A 117 8.34 -8.51 18.45
N ASN A 118 9.22 -8.00 17.60
CA ASN A 118 10.55 -7.52 17.98
C ASN A 118 10.67 -5.98 17.97
N ALA A 119 9.55 -5.27 17.98
CA ALA A 119 9.54 -3.82 18.03
C ALA A 119 9.23 -3.30 19.43
N ILE A 120 9.96 -2.27 19.85
CA ILE A 120 9.74 -1.55 21.11
C ILE A 120 9.36 -0.11 20.78
N ILE A 121 8.17 0.31 21.21
CA ILE A 121 7.70 1.68 20.98
C ILE A 121 8.56 2.65 21.79
N ALA A 122 9.14 3.63 21.10
CA ALA A 122 9.89 4.70 21.72
C ALA A 122 8.95 5.78 22.25
N GLY A 123 8.86 5.89 23.58
CA GLY A 123 8.04 6.92 24.23
C GLY A 123 6.58 6.48 24.45
N GLU A 124 5.65 7.45 24.35
CA GLU A 124 4.24 7.26 24.73
C GLU A 124 3.37 6.77 23.55
N ALA A 125 3.81 6.96 22.32
CA ALA A 125 3.03 6.63 21.16
C ALA A 125 3.88 6.30 19.92
N ALA A 126 3.35 5.42 19.07
CA ALA A 126 3.83 5.15 17.73
C ALA A 126 2.68 5.14 16.72
N SER A 127 2.98 5.27 15.45
CA SER A 127 1.96 5.25 14.39
C SER A 127 2.31 4.28 13.27
N VAL A 128 1.30 3.58 12.75
CA VAL A 128 1.41 2.75 11.55
C VAL A 128 0.38 3.20 10.54
N GLU A 129 0.85 3.67 9.39
CA GLU A 129 0.00 4.01 8.26
C GLU A 129 -0.05 2.82 7.29
N VAL A 130 -1.26 2.29 7.04
CA VAL A 130 -1.47 1.10 6.20
C VAL A 130 -2.34 1.47 5.00
N GLU A 131 -1.80 1.34 3.80
CA GLU A 131 -2.57 1.40 2.56
C GLU A 131 -2.65 0.00 1.93
N ASN A 132 -3.84 -0.61 1.93
CA ASN A 132 -4.10 -1.87 1.24
C ASN A 132 -5.03 -1.61 0.05
N ASN A 133 -4.48 -1.66 -1.16
CA ASN A 133 -5.23 -1.36 -2.39
C ASN A 133 -5.98 -2.59 -2.91
N PHE A 134 -5.30 -3.72 -3.15
CA PHE A 134 -5.91 -4.98 -3.59
C PHE A 134 -5.22 -6.17 -2.92
N GLY A 135 -5.98 -6.95 -2.17
CA GLY A 135 -5.47 -8.15 -1.54
C GLY A 135 -5.59 -8.14 -0.02
N GLU A 136 -4.63 -8.73 0.66
CA GLU A 136 -4.68 -8.93 2.11
C GLU A 136 -3.44 -8.37 2.80
N THR A 137 -3.64 -7.63 3.89
CA THR A 137 -2.56 -7.19 4.77
C THR A 137 -2.80 -7.71 6.18
N ASN A 138 -1.87 -8.51 6.68
CA ASN A 138 -1.92 -9.11 8.01
C ASN A 138 -0.92 -8.41 8.93
N LEU A 139 -1.41 -7.83 10.01
CA LEU A 139 -0.60 -7.17 11.03
C LEU A 139 -0.58 -8.02 12.28
N TYR A 140 0.60 -8.45 12.72
CA TYR A 140 0.81 -9.22 13.94
C TYR A 140 1.39 -8.29 15.00
N ILE A 141 0.55 -7.92 15.98
CA ILE A 141 0.83 -6.89 16.98
C ILE A 141 0.88 -7.51 18.36
N PRO A 142 1.87 -7.17 19.20
CA PRO A 142 1.91 -7.63 20.59
C PRO A 142 0.66 -7.25 21.38
N LYS A 143 0.10 -8.19 22.14
CA LYS A 143 -1.11 -7.99 22.97
C LYS A 143 -0.96 -6.92 24.04
N GLU A 144 0.27 -6.69 24.46
CA GLU A 144 0.60 -5.69 25.47
C GLU A 144 0.36 -4.27 24.98
N TRP A 145 0.42 -4.05 23.66
CA TRP A 145 0.25 -2.71 23.12
C TRP A 145 -1.21 -2.25 23.15
N LYS A 146 -1.40 -1.01 23.56
CA LYS A 146 -2.71 -0.35 23.45
C LYS A 146 -2.90 0.14 22.03
N VAL A 147 -3.82 -0.48 21.28
CA VAL A 147 -4.04 -0.15 19.87
C VAL A 147 -5.28 0.73 19.70
N GLN A 148 -5.09 1.86 19.00
CA GLN A 148 -6.18 2.71 18.50
C GLN A 148 -6.31 2.53 16.99
N ASN A 149 -7.39 1.88 16.58
CA ASN A 149 -7.67 1.57 15.19
C ASN A 149 -8.50 2.69 14.54
N GLU A 150 -7.85 3.48 13.68
CA GLU A 150 -8.45 4.56 12.88
C GLU A 150 -8.46 4.21 11.37
N LEU A 151 -8.39 2.91 11.02
CA LEU A 151 -8.38 2.45 9.63
C LEU A 151 -9.73 2.68 8.95
N LYS A 152 -9.69 3.28 7.77
CA LYS A 152 -10.86 3.53 6.93
C LYS A 152 -11.13 2.34 6.01
N ARG A 153 -12.40 2.08 5.74
CA ARG A 153 -12.88 1.06 4.80
C ARG A 153 -13.56 1.76 3.63
N SER A 154 -13.07 1.54 2.42
CA SER A 154 -13.74 2.03 1.21
C SER A 154 -14.59 0.94 0.58
N PHE A 155 -13.96 -0.08 -0.03
CA PHE A 155 -14.63 -1.29 -0.53
C PHE A 155 -13.94 -2.55 0.02
N GLY A 156 -13.29 -2.42 1.19
CA GLY A 156 -12.54 -3.48 1.86
C GLY A 156 -13.09 -3.75 3.25
N ALA A 157 -12.43 -4.67 3.96
CA ALA A 157 -12.72 -5.01 5.34
C ALA A 157 -11.53 -4.78 6.26
N VAL A 158 -11.81 -4.54 7.53
CA VAL A 158 -10.81 -4.51 8.62
C VAL A 158 -11.32 -5.44 9.70
N GLU A 159 -10.51 -6.44 10.04
CA GLU A 159 -10.82 -7.47 11.02
C GLU A 159 -9.81 -7.44 12.17
N GLU A 160 -10.27 -7.52 13.39
CA GLU A 160 -9.43 -7.62 14.60
C GLU A 160 -9.63 -8.98 15.24
N ILE A 161 -8.53 -9.70 15.50
CA ILE A 161 -8.54 -11.07 15.99
C ILE A 161 -7.69 -11.16 17.25
N GLY A 162 -8.30 -11.59 18.35
CA GLY A 162 -7.61 -11.84 19.62
C GLY A 162 -7.21 -10.58 20.39
N ARG A 163 -7.98 -9.49 20.25
CA ARG A 163 -7.73 -8.22 20.95
C ARG A 163 -7.63 -8.43 22.47
N GLY A 164 -6.51 -8.03 23.04
CA GLY A 164 -6.27 -7.97 24.46
C GLY A 164 -6.61 -6.62 25.08
N GLU A 165 -6.52 -6.50 26.41
CA GLU A 165 -6.81 -5.24 27.12
C GLU A 165 -5.66 -4.22 27.05
N GLY A 166 -4.51 -4.59 26.46
CA GLY A 166 -3.32 -3.75 26.31
C GLY A 166 -2.82 -3.23 27.66
N SER A 167 -1.77 -3.82 28.19
CA SER A 167 -1.19 -3.45 29.49
C SER A 167 -0.10 -2.36 29.37
N SER A 168 0.35 -2.06 28.16
CA SER A 168 1.40 -1.08 27.91
C SER A 168 0.89 0.35 28.13
N VAL A 169 1.79 1.22 28.60
CA VAL A 169 1.57 2.67 28.67
C VAL A 169 1.56 3.27 27.25
N ALA A 170 2.34 2.66 26.32
CA ALA A 170 2.47 3.14 24.97
C ALA A 170 1.26 2.78 24.09
N THR A 171 0.87 3.72 23.24
CA THR A 171 -0.27 3.59 22.32
C THR A 171 0.19 3.50 20.87
N LEU A 172 -0.27 2.47 20.16
CA LEU A 172 -0.09 2.35 18.71
C LEU A 172 -1.33 2.88 17.97
N TYR A 173 -1.14 3.88 17.12
CA TYR A 173 -2.17 4.40 16.23
C TYR A 173 -2.09 3.71 14.87
N LEU A 174 -3.14 3.00 14.49
CA LEU A 174 -3.29 2.41 13.16
C LEU A 174 -4.12 3.34 12.29
N ARG A 175 -3.53 3.88 11.23
CA ARG A 175 -4.17 4.79 10.29
C ARG A 175 -4.08 4.27 8.86
N GLY A 176 -4.90 4.82 7.96
CA GLY A 176 -4.86 4.47 6.55
C GLY A 176 -6.16 3.88 6.04
N ALA A 177 -6.10 3.02 5.00
CA ALA A 177 -7.30 2.51 4.36
C ALA A 177 -7.15 1.11 3.76
N ALA A 178 -8.25 0.33 3.86
CA ALA A 178 -8.51 -0.85 3.05
C ALA A 178 -9.41 -0.43 1.87
N ASN A 179 -8.83 -0.35 0.66
CA ASN A 179 -9.57 0.11 -0.52
C ASN A 179 -10.35 -1.04 -1.19
N PHE A 180 -9.66 -2.07 -1.70
CA PHE A 180 -10.27 -3.29 -2.26
C PHE A 180 -9.53 -4.50 -1.71
N GLY A 181 -9.86 -4.93 -0.49
CA GLY A 181 -9.19 -6.04 0.15
C GLY A 181 -9.43 -6.06 1.65
N VAL A 182 -8.60 -6.80 2.38
CA VAL A 182 -8.78 -7.02 3.81
C VAL A 182 -7.51 -6.62 4.56
N ILE A 183 -7.67 -5.89 5.66
CA ILE A 183 -6.62 -5.69 6.66
C ILE A 183 -7.03 -6.51 7.89
N LYS A 184 -6.20 -7.47 8.28
CA LYS A 184 -6.41 -8.29 9.48
C LYS A 184 -5.36 -7.92 10.54
N ILE A 185 -5.83 -7.69 11.74
CA ILE A 185 -5.00 -7.36 12.90
C ILE A 185 -5.06 -8.55 13.86
N TYR A 186 -3.92 -9.21 14.00
CA TYR A 186 -3.74 -10.32 14.93
C TYR A 186 -2.98 -9.84 16.16
N TYR A 187 -3.59 -10.00 17.32
CA TYR A 187 -2.93 -9.73 18.60
C TYR A 187 -2.26 -11.01 19.10
N ILE A 188 -0.91 -11.01 19.16
CA ILE A 188 -0.07 -12.17 19.44
C ILE A 188 0.65 -12.05 20.79
#